data_e5ce8c235adc3c8134a0f1e124891d37
#
_entry.id   e5ce8c235adc3c8134a0f1e124891d37
#
_cell.length_a   1.000
_cell.length_b   1.000
_cell.length_c   1.000
_cell.angle_alpha   90.00
_cell.angle_beta   90.00
_cell.angle_gamma   90.00
#
_symmetry.space_group_name_H-M   'P 1'
#
loop_
_entity.id
_entity.type
_entity.pdbx_description
1 polymer ?
#
loop_
_entity_poly.entity_id
_entity_poly.type
_entity_poly.pdbx_seq_one_letter_code
_entity_poly.pdbx_strand_id
1 'polypeptide(L)'
;LERALDSARTLAQGLGSLKSAGLADRASADALLKGVLVGNPGFLGVWTIWEPNAFDGKDGEYANLPGHGASGQYVPYWNRGNGSVGVEPLVDYDKPGPGDFYQLAKASGQETVLEPYAYTLAGKSVLMTSLVVPIQIDGRFVGVAGTDLTLASLQHTVEKVRAYGTGYASLLSNNAIYVGDRDAENVGKALNQAKGLDLVRQAIAEGRTLQNHFFDPR
;
A
#
# COMPACT_ATOMS: atom_id res chain seq x y z
N LEU A 1 6.67 -0.77 7.84
CA LEU A 1 6.41 -0.02 6.62
C LEU A 1 7.54 -0.16 5.61
N GLU A 2 8.80 0.11 5.98
CA GLU A 2 9.97 0.08 5.08
C GLU A 2 10.09 -1.24 4.33
N ARG A 3 10.00 -2.40 5.05
CA ARG A 3 10.01 -3.71 4.39
C ARG A 3 8.94 -3.87 3.30
N ALA A 4 7.76 -3.30 3.50
CA ALA A 4 6.69 -3.37 2.51
C ALA A 4 7.00 -2.47 1.30
N LEU A 5 7.55 -1.27 1.54
CA LEU A 5 7.99 -0.37 0.47
C LEU A 5 9.16 -0.96 -0.33
N ASP A 6 10.15 -1.59 0.34
CA ASP A 6 11.28 -2.24 -0.33
C ASP A 6 10.82 -3.43 -1.19
N SER A 7 9.79 -4.16 -0.73
CA SER A 7 9.18 -5.21 -1.56
C SER A 7 8.51 -4.63 -2.80
N ALA A 8 7.79 -3.52 -2.68
CA ALA A 8 7.18 -2.84 -3.82
C ALA A 8 8.24 -2.27 -4.79
N ARG A 9 9.34 -1.69 -4.27
CA ARG A 9 10.50 -1.23 -5.07
C ARG A 9 11.13 -2.38 -5.87
N THR A 10 11.40 -3.50 -5.20
CA THR A 10 11.98 -4.68 -5.83
C THR A 10 11.08 -5.24 -6.91
N LEU A 11 9.76 -5.28 -6.67
CA LEU A 11 8.77 -5.70 -7.66
C LEU A 11 8.73 -4.74 -8.85
N ALA A 12 8.67 -3.43 -8.61
CA ALA A 12 8.65 -2.43 -9.68
C ALA A 12 9.89 -2.52 -10.57
N GLN A 13 11.07 -2.63 -9.97
CA GLN A 13 12.35 -2.78 -10.68
C GLN A 13 12.42 -4.10 -11.43
N GLY A 14 12.05 -5.21 -10.79
CA GLY A 14 12.09 -6.55 -11.38
C GLY A 14 11.14 -6.69 -12.58
N LEU A 15 9.88 -6.28 -12.40
CA LEU A 15 8.88 -6.32 -13.48
C LEU A 15 9.24 -5.37 -14.63
N GLY A 16 9.74 -4.17 -14.32
CA GLY A 16 10.22 -3.23 -15.32
C GLY A 16 11.40 -3.77 -16.10
N SER A 17 12.35 -4.42 -15.43
CA SER A 17 13.52 -5.06 -16.07
C SER A 17 13.11 -6.22 -16.97
N LEU A 18 12.20 -7.08 -16.52
CA LEU A 18 11.64 -8.18 -17.36
C LEU A 18 10.97 -7.62 -18.62
N LYS A 19 10.19 -6.56 -18.48
CA LYS A 19 9.56 -5.89 -19.62
C LYS A 19 10.62 -5.33 -20.60
N SER A 20 11.60 -4.60 -20.09
CA SER A 20 12.66 -4.00 -20.92
C SER A 20 13.49 -5.04 -21.65
N ALA A 21 13.70 -6.22 -21.05
CA ALA A 21 14.40 -7.34 -21.65
C ALA A 21 13.55 -8.16 -22.67
N GLY A 22 12.29 -7.81 -22.88
CA GLY A 22 11.38 -8.60 -23.72
C GLY A 22 10.95 -9.93 -23.11
N LEU A 23 11.09 -10.08 -21.79
CA LEU A 23 10.77 -11.30 -21.01
C LEU A 23 9.49 -11.13 -20.20
N ALA A 24 8.62 -10.19 -20.55
CA ALA A 24 7.34 -9.98 -19.89
C ALA A 24 6.41 -11.18 -20.12
N ASP A 25 6.19 -11.95 -19.06
CA ASP A 25 5.30 -13.11 -19.02
C ASP A 25 4.42 -13.03 -17.77
N ARG A 26 3.09 -13.05 -17.96
CA ARG A 26 2.12 -12.87 -16.85
C ARG A 26 2.18 -14.00 -15.84
N ALA A 27 2.37 -15.23 -16.29
CA ALA A 27 2.45 -16.38 -15.39
C ALA A 27 3.66 -16.29 -14.45
N SER A 28 4.81 -15.89 -14.98
CA SER A 28 6.03 -15.66 -14.20
C SER A 28 5.88 -14.46 -13.25
N ALA A 29 5.25 -13.39 -13.72
CA ALA A 29 4.98 -12.20 -12.89
C ALA A 29 4.00 -12.53 -11.75
N ASP A 30 2.93 -13.29 -12.02
CA ASP A 30 1.99 -13.75 -11.01
C ASP A 30 2.66 -14.67 -9.99
N ALA A 31 3.52 -15.58 -10.42
CA ALA A 31 4.29 -16.44 -9.52
C ALA A 31 5.19 -15.60 -8.59
N LEU A 32 5.82 -14.53 -9.11
CA LEU A 32 6.64 -13.60 -8.34
C LEU A 32 5.80 -12.83 -7.31
N LEU A 33 4.69 -12.21 -7.72
CA LEU A 33 3.78 -11.45 -6.85
C LEU A 33 3.25 -12.35 -5.71
N LYS A 34 2.76 -13.54 -6.07
CA LYS A 34 2.31 -14.56 -5.11
C LYS A 34 3.42 -14.98 -4.16
N GLY A 35 4.62 -15.21 -4.68
CA GLY A 35 5.79 -15.60 -3.89
C GLY A 35 6.15 -14.55 -2.86
N VAL A 36 6.13 -13.26 -3.24
CA VAL A 36 6.37 -12.14 -2.32
C VAL A 36 5.28 -12.08 -1.25
N LEU A 37 4.00 -12.25 -1.61
CA LEU A 37 2.91 -12.28 -0.63
C LEU A 37 3.08 -13.44 0.35
N VAL A 38 3.35 -14.65 -0.12
CA VAL A 38 3.52 -15.84 0.71
C VAL A 38 4.71 -15.68 1.68
N GLY A 39 5.83 -15.13 1.20
CA GLY A 39 7.02 -14.87 1.99
C GLY A 39 6.88 -13.76 3.04
N ASN A 40 5.79 -12.98 2.99
CA ASN A 40 5.51 -11.86 3.88
C ASN A 40 4.13 -11.99 4.54
N PRO A 41 3.99 -12.77 5.63
CA PRO A 41 2.69 -13.02 6.27
C PRO A 41 1.97 -11.77 6.78
N GLY A 42 2.69 -10.68 7.04
CA GLY A 42 2.12 -9.40 7.48
C GLY A 42 1.53 -8.55 6.34
N PHE A 43 1.70 -8.94 5.07
CA PHE A 43 1.09 -8.26 3.95
C PHE A 43 -0.33 -8.76 3.73
N LEU A 44 -1.25 -7.83 3.52
CA LEU A 44 -2.61 -8.13 3.08
C LEU A 44 -2.61 -8.51 1.59
N GLY A 45 -1.88 -7.74 0.79
CA GLY A 45 -1.81 -7.93 -0.64
C GLY A 45 -0.50 -7.45 -1.28
N VAL A 46 -0.27 -7.98 -2.47
CA VAL A 46 0.85 -7.64 -3.37
C VAL A 46 0.27 -7.58 -4.78
N TRP A 47 0.56 -6.51 -5.51
CA TRP A 47 -0.11 -6.25 -6.77
C TRP A 47 0.72 -5.42 -7.75
N THR A 48 0.28 -5.38 -8.99
CA THR A 48 0.78 -4.48 -10.01
C THR A 48 -0.37 -4.00 -10.90
N ILE A 49 -0.24 -2.80 -11.44
CA ILE A 49 -1.12 -2.27 -12.49
C ILE A 49 -0.24 -1.79 -13.63
N TRP A 50 -0.53 -2.23 -14.83
CA TRP A 50 0.15 -1.76 -16.02
C TRP A 50 -0.81 -0.92 -16.87
N GLU A 51 -0.28 0.08 -17.55
CA GLU A 51 -1.05 0.81 -18.57
C GLU A 51 -1.55 -0.17 -19.64
N PRO A 52 -2.66 0.14 -20.35
CA PRO A 52 -3.21 -0.75 -21.37
C PRO A 52 -2.15 -1.23 -22.36
N ASN A 53 -2.06 -2.53 -22.55
CA ASN A 53 -1.06 -3.22 -23.38
C ASN A 53 0.42 -2.96 -23.02
N ALA A 54 0.70 -2.30 -21.90
CA ALA A 54 2.07 -1.90 -21.58
C ALA A 54 2.94 -3.07 -21.10
N PHE A 55 2.36 -4.11 -20.48
CA PHE A 55 3.15 -5.23 -19.95
C PHE A 55 3.69 -6.12 -21.06
N ASP A 56 2.83 -6.77 -21.82
CA ASP A 56 3.18 -7.77 -22.84
C ASP A 56 2.53 -7.52 -24.21
N GLY A 57 1.66 -6.51 -24.33
CA GLY A 57 0.94 -6.19 -25.56
C GLY A 57 -0.24 -7.11 -25.84
N LYS A 58 -0.68 -7.94 -24.90
CA LYS A 58 -1.64 -9.04 -25.12
C LYS A 58 -2.93 -8.91 -24.33
N ASP A 59 -3.30 -7.72 -23.86
CA ASP A 59 -4.47 -7.53 -23.01
C ASP A 59 -5.72 -8.23 -23.56
N GLY A 60 -5.97 -8.12 -24.88
CA GLY A 60 -7.14 -8.75 -25.51
C GLY A 60 -7.21 -10.27 -25.38
N GLU A 61 -6.07 -10.96 -25.18
CA GLU A 61 -6.03 -12.42 -25.00
C GLU A 61 -6.43 -12.82 -23.57
N TYR A 62 -6.39 -11.87 -22.62
CA TYR A 62 -6.62 -12.11 -21.19
C TYR A 62 -7.93 -11.54 -20.66
N ALA A 63 -8.80 -11.04 -21.53
CA ALA A 63 -10.08 -10.46 -21.14
C ALA A 63 -10.91 -11.42 -20.28
N ASN A 64 -11.36 -10.95 -19.10
CA ASN A 64 -12.15 -11.70 -18.12
C ASN A 64 -11.47 -12.94 -17.50
N LEU A 65 -10.17 -13.11 -17.67
CA LEU A 65 -9.42 -14.15 -16.94
C LEU A 65 -9.14 -13.72 -15.49
N PRO A 66 -8.89 -14.67 -14.56
CA PRO A 66 -8.53 -14.36 -13.18
C PRO A 66 -7.34 -13.39 -13.10
N GLY A 67 -7.44 -12.36 -12.25
CA GLY A 67 -6.41 -11.32 -12.13
C GLY A 67 -6.40 -10.27 -13.24
N HIS A 68 -7.36 -10.34 -14.17
CA HIS A 68 -7.48 -9.43 -15.31
C HIS A 68 -8.89 -8.87 -15.37
N GLY A 69 -9.00 -7.58 -15.68
CA GLY A 69 -10.30 -6.92 -15.87
C GLY A 69 -11.00 -7.33 -17.17
N ALA A 70 -12.16 -6.73 -17.44
CA ALA A 70 -12.92 -6.97 -18.68
C ALA A 70 -12.12 -6.64 -19.95
N SER A 71 -11.18 -5.70 -19.89
CA SER A 71 -10.26 -5.35 -20.99
C SER A 71 -9.09 -6.32 -21.15
N GLY A 72 -8.84 -7.20 -20.16
CA GLY A 72 -7.65 -8.04 -20.09
C GLY A 72 -6.38 -7.29 -19.65
N GLN A 73 -6.49 -6.02 -19.27
CA GLN A 73 -5.36 -5.25 -18.72
C GLN A 73 -4.72 -6.00 -17.55
N TYR A 74 -3.40 -5.94 -17.46
CA TYR A 74 -2.66 -6.68 -16.43
C TYR A 74 -2.70 -5.90 -15.11
N VAL A 75 -3.64 -6.29 -14.23
CA VAL A 75 -3.96 -5.63 -12.95
C VAL A 75 -4.14 -6.64 -11.80
N PRO A 76 -3.27 -7.65 -11.65
CA PRO A 76 -3.48 -8.71 -10.68
C PRO A 76 -3.30 -8.19 -9.25
N TYR A 77 -4.21 -8.57 -8.38
CA TYR A 77 -4.16 -8.36 -6.94
C TYR A 77 -4.10 -9.69 -6.20
N TRP A 78 -2.91 -10.11 -5.86
CA TRP A 78 -2.70 -11.25 -4.98
C TRP A 78 -2.93 -10.84 -3.53
N ASN A 79 -3.91 -11.43 -2.85
CA ASN A 79 -4.34 -10.98 -1.54
C ASN A 79 -4.76 -12.13 -0.62
N ARG A 80 -5.02 -11.78 0.67
CA ARG A 80 -5.48 -12.69 1.72
C ARG A 80 -6.90 -12.35 2.21
N GLY A 81 -7.70 -11.68 1.43
CA GLY A 81 -9.03 -11.21 1.82
C GLY A 81 -9.98 -12.28 2.35
N ASN A 82 -9.88 -13.49 1.82
CA ASN A 82 -10.66 -14.66 2.24
C ASN A 82 -9.93 -15.56 3.26
N GLY A 83 -8.85 -15.09 3.88
CA GLY A 83 -8.02 -15.90 4.79
C GLY A 83 -7.06 -16.87 4.10
N SER A 84 -7.14 -17.00 2.78
CA SER A 84 -6.22 -17.76 1.93
C SER A 84 -5.66 -16.87 0.82
N VAL A 85 -4.53 -17.26 0.25
CA VAL A 85 -3.92 -16.53 -0.87
C VAL A 85 -4.74 -16.78 -2.13
N GLY A 86 -5.24 -15.71 -2.72
CA GLY A 86 -6.00 -15.70 -3.98
C GLY A 86 -5.61 -14.54 -4.87
N VAL A 87 -6.10 -14.53 -6.10
CA VAL A 87 -5.93 -13.44 -7.05
C VAL A 87 -7.29 -12.95 -7.55
N GLU A 88 -7.43 -11.64 -7.63
CA GLU A 88 -8.56 -10.95 -8.28
C GLU A 88 -8.03 -9.71 -9.03
N PRO A 89 -8.74 -9.18 -10.02
CA PRO A 89 -8.33 -7.94 -10.65
C PRO A 89 -8.53 -6.75 -9.69
N LEU A 90 -7.59 -5.80 -9.68
CA LEU A 90 -7.83 -4.51 -9.06
C LEU A 90 -8.96 -3.78 -9.79
N VAL A 91 -9.80 -3.11 -9.02
CA VAL A 91 -10.95 -2.33 -9.53
C VAL A 91 -10.82 -0.88 -9.13
N ASP A 92 -11.55 -0.01 -9.82
CA ASP A 92 -11.67 1.42 -9.53
C ASP A 92 -10.34 2.22 -9.56
N TYR A 93 -9.25 1.63 -10.05
CA TYR A 93 -7.92 2.28 -10.12
C TYR A 93 -7.91 3.49 -11.06
N ASP A 94 -8.87 3.59 -11.97
CA ASP A 94 -9.07 4.71 -12.90
C ASP A 94 -9.93 5.84 -12.32
N LYS A 95 -10.51 5.66 -11.12
CA LYS A 95 -11.42 6.64 -10.50
C LYS A 95 -10.68 7.48 -9.45
N PRO A 96 -10.83 8.82 -9.48
CA PRO A 96 -10.35 9.69 -8.41
C PRO A 96 -10.93 9.28 -7.05
N GLY A 97 -10.14 9.34 -6.01
CA GLY A 97 -10.48 8.89 -4.66
C GLY A 97 -10.31 7.39 -4.49
N PRO A 98 -11.25 6.53 -4.90
CA PRO A 98 -11.10 5.07 -4.77
C PRO A 98 -9.83 4.52 -5.43
N GLY A 99 -9.38 5.12 -6.53
CA GLY A 99 -8.19 4.70 -7.28
C GLY A 99 -6.92 5.47 -6.95
N ASP A 100 -6.89 6.25 -5.86
CA ASP A 100 -5.72 7.05 -5.49
C ASP A 100 -4.46 6.19 -5.30
N PHE A 101 -4.60 4.91 -4.96
CA PHE A 101 -3.50 3.96 -4.89
C PHE A 101 -2.76 3.78 -6.23
N TYR A 102 -3.38 4.15 -7.34
CA TYR A 102 -2.75 4.18 -8.67
C TYR A 102 -2.53 5.61 -9.15
N GLN A 103 -3.56 6.47 -9.03
CA GLN A 103 -3.58 7.81 -9.60
C GLN A 103 -2.49 8.73 -9.03
N LEU A 104 -2.23 8.66 -7.72
CA LEU A 104 -1.23 9.53 -7.08
C LEU A 104 0.18 9.20 -7.55
N ALA A 105 0.54 7.92 -7.60
CA ALA A 105 1.84 7.48 -8.10
C ALA A 105 2.01 7.78 -9.61
N LYS A 106 0.94 7.62 -10.40
CA LYS A 106 0.93 7.97 -11.83
C LYS A 106 1.15 9.47 -12.05
N ALA A 107 0.44 10.31 -11.29
CA ALA A 107 0.50 11.77 -11.44
C ALA A 107 1.84 12.35 -10.98
N SER A 108 2.40 11.84 -9.87
CA SER A 108 3.65 12.34 -9.30
C SER A 108 4.90 11.73 -9.92
N GLY A 109 4.80 10.50 -10.45
CA GLY A 109 5.95 9.69 -10.85
C GLY A 109 6.86 9.30 -9.66
N GLN A 110 6.35 9.42 -8.42
CA GLN A 110 7.09 9.18 -7.19
C GLN A 110 6.45 8.05 -6.37
N GLU A 111 7.26 7.43 -5.52
CA GLU A 111 6.77 6.50 -4.51
C GLU A 111 5.74 7.17 -3.62
N THR A 112 4.69 6.46 -3.27
CA THR A 112 3.58 6.98 -2.50
C THR A 112 3.20 6.00 -1.39
N VAL A 113 3.07 6.51 -0.17
CA VAL A 113 2.42 5.81 0.95
C VAL A 113 1.07 6.47 1.13
N LEU A 114 0.00 5.70 0.93
CA LEU A 114 -1.35 6.26 0.99
C LEU A 114 -1.79 6.52 2.43
N GLU A 115 -2.63 7.55 2.59
CA GLU A 115 -3.40 7.70 3.81
C GLU A 115 -4.28 6.47 4.04
N PRO A 116 -4.62 6.14 5.30
CA PRO A 116 -5.55 5.06 5.58
C PRO A 116 -6.86 5.21 4.82
N TYR A 117 -7.29 4.15 4.15
CA TYR A 117 -8.54 4.11 3.41
C TYR A 117 -9.23 2.76 3.55
N ALA A 118 -10.54 2.73 3.30
CA ALA A 118 -11.31 1.51 3.28
C ALA A 118 -11.36 0.94 1.85
N TYR A 119 -10.99 -0.32 1.70
CA TYR A 119 -11.07 -1.05 0.44
C TYR A 119 -11.98 -2.28 0.60
N THR A 120 -12.83 -2.54 -0.39
CA THR A 120 -13.69 -3.73 -0.39
C THR A 120 -12.91 -4.91 -0.96
N LEU A 121 -12.61 -5.87 -0.11
CA LEU A 121 -11.87 -7.08 -0.45
C LEU A 121 -12.70 -8.30 -0.10
N ALA A 122 -12.96 -9.16 -1.08
CA ALA A 122 -13.81 -10.34 -0.88
C ALA A 122 -15.18 -10.03 -0.24
N GLY A 123 -15.79 -8.89 -0.60
CA GLY A 123 -17.07 -8.45 -0.08
C GLY A 123 -17.02 -7.85 1.34
N LYS A 124 -15.85 -7.67 1.93
CA LYS A 124 -15.66 -7.07 3.26
C LYS A 124 -14.88 -5.76 3.14
N SER A 125 -15.28 -4.75 3.91
CA SER A 125 -14.51 -3.52 4.04
C SER A 125 -13.30 -3.75 4.94
N VAL A 126 -12.10 -3.47 4.43
CA VAL A 126 -10.83 -3.59 5.15
C VAL A 126 -10.18 -2.21 5.21
N LEU A 127 -9.83 -1.76 6.41
CA LEU A 127 -9.08 -0.51 6.59
C LEU A 127 -7.59 -0.80 6.41
N MET A 128 -6.97 -0.14 5.44
CA MET A 128 -5.61 -0.44 5.01
C MET A 128 -4.85 0.80 4.54
N THR A 129 -3.57 0.63 4.30
CA THR A 129 -2.71 1.57 3.57
C THR A 129 -1.95 0.82 2.49
N SER A 130 -1.66 1.48 1.38
CA SER A 130 -0.87 0.97 0.27
C SER A 130 0.45 1.71 0.15
N LEU A 131 1.49 0.95 -0.16
CA LEU A 131 2.82 1.46 -0.47
C LEU A 131 3.06 1.16 -1.95
N VAL A 132 3.20 2.20 -2.74
CA VAL A 132 3.13 2.13 -4.20
C VAL A 132 4.39 2.71 -4.82
N VAL A 133 4.93 2.02 -5.79
CA VAL A 133 6.13 2.42 -6.53
C VAL A 133 5.82 2.46 -8.02
N PRO A 134 6.03 3.59 -8.71
CA PRO A 134 5.83 3.68 -10.14
C PRO A 134 6.86 2.85 -10.90
N ILE A 135 6.42 2.21 -11.98
CA ILE A 135 7.28 1.53 -12.94
C ILE A 135 7.48 2.49 -14.11
N GLN A 136 8.74 2.86 -14.33
CA GLN A 136 9.13 3.72 -15.43
C GLN A 136 10.14 3.00 -16.32
N ILE A 137 9.96 3.09 -17.64
CA ILE A 137 10.89 2.56 -18.65
C ILE A 137 11.22 3.69 -19.60
N ASP A 138 12.50 3.96 -19.78
CA ASP A 138 13.00 5.08 -20.60
C ASP A 138 12.36 6.43 -20.23
N GLY A 139 12.16 6.67 -18.93
CA GLY A 139 11.54 7.88 -18.40
C GLY A 139 10.02 7.98 -18.62
N ARG A 140 9.37 6.93 -19.13
CA ARG A 140 7.91 6.88 -19.33
C ARG A 140 7.25 6.02 -18.27
N PHE A 141 6.20 6.53 -17.67
CA PHE A 141 5.35 5.76 -16.77
C PHE A 141 4.65 4.64 -17.57
N VAL A 142 4.76 3.41 -17.08
CA VAL A 142 4.14 2.22 -17.70
C VAL A 142 3.26 1.43 -16.72
N GLY A 143 3.32 1.75 -15.45
CA GLY A 143 2.54 1.07 -14.42
C GLY A 143 3.04 1.34 -13.01
N VAL A 144 2.55 0.56 -12.07
CA VAL A 144 2.95 0.58 -10.65
C VAL A 144 3.08 -0.83 -10.10
N ALA A 145 3.86 -0.99 -9.03
CA ALA A 145 3.78 -2.14 -8.13
C ALA A 145 3.45 -1.68 -6.73
N GLY A 146 2.69 -2.46 -5.98
CA GLY A 146 2.26 -2.08 -4.66
C GLY A 146 2.15 -3.25 -3.67
N THR A 147 2.19 -2.87 -2.40
CA THR A 147 1.97 -3.76 -1.26
C THR A 147 1.00 -3.11 -0.30
N ASP A 148 0.11 -3.92 0.29
CA ASP A 148 -0.90 -3.46 1.22
C ASP A 148 -0.68 -4.01 2.61
N LEU A 149 -0.91 -3.15 3.60
CA LEU A 149 -0.91 -3.48 5.02
C LEU A 149 -2.25 -3.11 5.64
N THR A 150 -2.83 -4.00 6.42
CA THR A 150 -4.01 -3.64 7.22
C THR A 150 -3.60 -2.74 8.39
N LEU A 151 -4.46 -1.81 8.78
CA LEU A 151 -4.22 -1.06 10.01
C LEU A 151 -4.17 -1.98 11.24
N ALA A 152 -4.91 -3.09 11.23
CA ALA A 152 -4.85 -4.10 12.29
C ALA A 152 -3.44 -4.72 12.43
N SER A 153 -2.73 -4.97 11.32
CA SER A 153 -1.36 -5.49 11.37
C SER A 153 -0.37 -4.46 11.91
N LEU A 154 -0.58 -3.19 11.57
CA LEU A 154 0.23 -2.07 12.08
C LEU A 154 -0.05 -1.81 13.56
N GLN A 155 -1.31 -1.86 13.98
CA GLN A 155 -1.73 -1.82 15.38
C GLN A 155 -1.01 -2.86 16.22
N HIS A 156 -1.02 -4.12 15.77
CA HIS A 156 -0.33 -5.20 16.48
C HIS A 156 1.19 -4.96 16.63
N THR A 157 1.79 -4.25 15.69
CA THR A 157 3.21 -3.87 15.78
C THR A 157 3.42 -2.78 16.84
N VAL A 158 2.56 -1.77 16.85
CA VAL A 158 2.62 -0.64 17.78
C VAL A 158 2.37 -1.09 19.23
N GLU A 159 1.42 -2.00 19.45
CA GLU A 159 1.09 -2.55 20.78
C GLU A 159 2.27 -3.23 21.46
N LYS A 160 3.27 -3.70 20.72
CA LYS A 160 4.46 -4.35 21.27
C LYS A 160 5.53 -3.38 21.73
N VAL A 161 5.44 -2.12 21.35
CA VAL A 161 6.45 -1.11 21.70
C VAL A 161 6.30 -0.73 23.17
N ARG A 162 7.37 -0.89 23.94
CA ARG A 162 7.48 -0.53 25.35
C ARG A 162 8.76 0.27 25.56
N ALA A 163 8.71 1.56 25.20
CA ALA A 163 9.82 2.47 25.43
C ALA A 163 10.10 2.57 26.95
N TYR A 164 11.32 2.31 27.34
CA TYR A 164 11.76 2.34 28.76
C TYR A 164 10.89 1.49 29.73
N GLY A 165 10.23 0.45 29.23
CA GLY A 165 9.40 -0.47 30.02
C GLY A 165 7.97 0.00 30.26
N THR A 166 7.70 1.29 30.33
CA THR A 166 6.36 1.89 30.61
C THR A 166 5.82 2.74 29.48
N GLY A 167 6.68 3.19 28.56
CA GLY A 167 6.29 4.02 27.44
C GLY A 167 5.51 3.24 26.39
N TYR A 168 4.89 3.97 25.47
CA TYR A 168 4.15 3.46 24.33
C TYR A 168 4.49 4.24 23.07
N ALA A 169 4.07 3.73 21.93
CA ALA A 169 4.18 4.41 20.65
C ALA A 169 2.81 4.58 20.02
N SER A 170 2.68 5.61 19.21
CA SER A 170 1.58 5.78 18.27
C SER A 170 2.15 5.99 16.88
N LEU A 171 1.51 5.44 15.87
CA LEU A 171 1.85 5.63 14.47
C LEU A 171 0.77 6.50 13.84
N LEU A 172 1.18 7.64 13.29
CA LEU A 172 0.30 8.58 12.62
C LEU A 172 0.65 8.66 11.12
N SER A 173 -0.36 8.85 10.29
CA SER A 173 -0.20 9.17 8.89
C SER A 173 0.22 10.63 8.69
N ASN A 174 0.52 11.04 7.44
CA ASN A 174 0.86 12.43 7.10
C ASN A 174 -0.31 13.40 7.37
N ASN A 175 -1.56 12.93 7.31
CA ASN A 175 -2.74 13.72 7.68
C ASN A 175 -3.09 13.59 9.17
N ALA A 176 -2.15 13.10 9.98
CA ALA A 176 -2.34 12.90 11.41
C ALA A 176 -3.54 11.99 11.76
N ILE A 177 -3.74 10.92 10.99
CA ILE A 177 -4.69 9.85 11.29
C ILE A 177 -3.94 8.74 12.04
N TYR A 178 -4.52 8.22 13.12
CA TYR A 178 -3.95 7.08 13.83
C TYR A 178 -3.96 5.83 12.96
N VAL A 179 -2.78 5.34 12.62
CA VAL A 179 -2.54 4.07 11.92
C VAL A 179 -2.36 2.93 12.91
N GLY A 180 -1.81 3.26 14.08
CA GLY A 180 -1.69 2.38 15.23
C GLY A 180 -1.51 3.20 16.50
N ASP A 181 -2.13 2.79 17.59
CA ASP A 181 -2.10 3.50 18.88
C ASP A 181 -2.17 2.53 20.06
N ARG A 182 -1.76 2.98 21.24
CA ARG A 182 -1.96 2.24 22.49
C ARG A 182 -3.43 1.87 22.71
N ASP A 183 -4.32 2.82 22.40
CA ASP A 183 -5.77 2.61 22.43
C ASP A 183 -6.26 2.29 21.01
N ALA A 184 -6.62 1.04 20.80
CA ALA A 184 -7.08 0.55 19.50
C ALA A 184 -8.32 1.28 18.96
N GLU A 185 -9.11 1.91 19.84
CA GLU A 185 -10.27 2.71 19.42
C GLU A 185 -9.90 3.98 18.65
N ASN A 186 -8.65 4.44 18.77
CA ASN A 186 -8.16 5.60 18.02
C ASN A 186 -7.83 5.26 16.56
N VAL A 187 -7.57 4.01 16.23
CA VAL A 187 -7.13 3.60 14.89
C VAL A 187 -8.16 4.00 13.83
N GLY A 188 -7.68 4.66 12.78
CA GLY A 188 -8.51 5.21 11.71
C GLY A 188 -9.13 6.58 12.01
N LYS A 189 -8.95 7.13 13.21
CA LYS A 189 -9.45 8.46 13.60
C LYS A 189 -8.35 9.52 13.48
N ALA A 190 -8.76 10.75 13.19
CA ALA A 190 -7.84 11.88 13.21
C ALA A 190 -7.33 12.17 14.62
N LEU A 191 -6.08 12.60 14.72
CA LEU A 191 -5.48 13.06 15.97
C LEU A 191 -6.36 14.17 16.57
N ASN A 192 -6.71 14.01 17.85
CA ASN A 192 -7.59 14.94 18.56
C ASN A 192 -7.03 16.38 18.59
N GLN A 193 -7.92 17.39 18.67
CA GLN A 193 -7.55 18.81 18.76
C GLN A 193 -7.20 19.24 20.20
N ALA A 194 -6.81 18.29 21.06
CA ALA A 194 -6.40 18.62 22.41
C ALA A 194 -5.16 19.53 22.44
N LYS A 195 -5.09 20.45 23.42
CA LYS A 195 -3.95 21.36 23.61
C LYS A 195 -2.61 20.62 23.58
N GLY A 196 -1.68 21.08 22.75
CA GLY A 196 -0.35 20.50 22.58
C GLY A 196 -0.21 19.55 21.40
N LEU A 197 -1.29 19.02 20.84
CA LEU A 197 -1.24 18.14 19.66
C LEU A 197 -1.10 18.91 18.33
N ASP A 198 -1.35 20.23 18.34
CA ASP A 198 -1.07 21.09 17.17
C ASP A 198 0.41 21.09 16.79
N LEU A 199 1.30 21.05 17.80
CA LEU A 199 2.74 20.93 17.58
C LEU A 199 3.11 19.61 16.91
N VAL A 200 2.41 18.52 17.24
CA VAL A 200 2.61 17.22 16.61
C VAL A 200 2.18 17.27 15.15
N ARG A 201 1.01 17.85 14.84
CA ARG A 201 0.54 18.03 13.46
C ARG A 201 1.50 18.88 12.64
N GLN A 202 1.97 19.97 13.20
CA GLN A 202 2.96 20.82 12.55
C GLN A 202 4.26 20.05 12.27
N ALA A 203 4.76 19.29 13.25
CA ALA A 203 5.96 18.48 13.08
C ALA A 203 5.79 17.40 11.99
N ILE A 204 4.61 16.77 11.90
CA ILE A 204 4.28 15.83 10.83
C ILE A 204 4.31 16.55 9.47
N ALA A 205 3.61 17.67 9.33
CA ALA A 205 3.54 18.45 8.09
C ALA A 205 4.91 18.95 7.62
N GLU A 206 5.81 19.27 8.56
CA GLU A 206 7.16 19.77 8.29
C GLU A 206 8.20 18.63 8.16
N GLY A 207 7.81 17.36 8.39
CA GLY A 207 8.72 16.20 8.38
C GLY A 207 9.85 16.29 9.40
N ARG A 208 9.63 16.97 10.54
CA ARG A 208 10.66 17.21 11.54
C ARG A 208 10.43 16.43 12.84
N THR A 209 11.51 16.14 13.52
CA THR A 209 11.47 15.60 14.89
C THR A 209 10.97 16.67 15.86
N LEU A 210 10.03 16.30 16.72
CA LEU A 210 9.56 17.10 17.85
C LEU A 210 9.90 16.39 19.14
N GLN A 211 10.56 17.09 20.05
CA GLN A 211 10.72 16.64 21.44
C GLN A 211 10.01 17.66 22.35
N ASN A 212 9.03 17.18 23.12
CA ASN A 212 8.28 18.01 24.05
C ASN A 212 7.92 17.21 25.31
N HIS A 213 7.73 17.92 26.41
CA HIS A 213 7.25 17.36 27.66
C HIS A 213 5.78 17.74 27.83
N PHE A 214 4.91 16.77 27.64
CA PHE A 214 3.49 16.93 27.97
C PHE A 214 3.26 16.39 29.38
N PHE A 215 2.74 17.26 30.23
CA PHE A 215 2.28 16.81 31.54
C PHE A 215 0.87 16.23 31.38
N ASP A 216 0.73 14.92 31.61
CA ASP A 216 -0.58 14.27 31.71
C ASP A 216 -1.03 14.34 33.17
N PRO A 217 -2.08 15.10 33.46
CA PRO A 217 -2.55 15.29 34.82
C PRO A 217 -3.35 14.10 35.37
N ARG A 218 -3.40 12.95 34.66
CA ARG A 218 -4.10 11.75 35.11
C ARG A 218 -3.26 10.85 35.99
#